data_5521d0aa8848b6be915d5c9d5c80acb3
#
_entry.id   5521d0aa8848b6be915d5c9d5c80acb3
#
_cell.length_a   1.000
_cell.length_b   1.000
_cell.length_c   1.000
_cell.angle_alpha   90.00
_cell.angle_beta   90.00
_cell.angle_gamma   90.00
#
_symmetry.space_group_name_H-M   'P 1'
#
loop_
_entity.id
_entity.type
_entity.pdbx_description
1 polymer ?
#
loop_
_entity_poly.entity_id
_entity_poly.type
_entity_poly.pdbx_seq_one_letter_code
_entity_poly.pdbx_strand_id
1 'polypeptide(L)'
;MSLMSPLLRALGIFALSLLSITATAETVDFELQGLDGRSYRLSDYRGKWVLVNYWATWCPPCREELPELEVFHNNHKDKDAVVLGVAMERIEKPRLKAFVDEQFLSYPILMAEPAARTELGRVPGLPTSFLVSPEGELVARQVGPLTMEDIESFIDTMRE
;
A
#
# COMPACT_ATOMS: atom_id res chain seq x y z
N MET A 1 -40.19 -51.46 53.61
CA MET A 1 -39.00 -50.68 54.06
C MET A 1 -38.09 -50.55 52.88
N SER A 2 -38.22 -49.49 52.11
CA SER A 2 -37.43 -49.25 50.89
C SER A 2 -36.83 -47.86 50.95
N LEU A 3 -35.53 -47.82 50.97
CA LEU A 3 -34.71 -46.62 50.95
C LEU A 3 -34.48 -46.19 49.49
N MET A 4 -35.11 -45.09 49.10
CA MET A 4 -34.88 -44.46 47.81
C MET A 4 -33.75 -43.48 47.92
N SER A 5 -32.65 -43.76 47.20
CA SER A 5 -31.54 -42.80 46.98
C SER A 5 -31.90 -41.79 45.87
N PRO A 6 -31.68 -40.53 46.07
CA PRO A 6 -31.80 -39.55 44.99
C PRO A 6 -30.48 -39.44 44.23
N LEU A 7 -30.54 -39.76 42.94
CA LEU A 7 -29.49 -39.55 41.97
C LEU A 7 -29.28 -38.04 41.73
N LEU A 8 -28.15 -37.50 42.16
CA LEU A 8 -27.70 -36.15 41.80
C LEU A 8 -27.40 -36.08 40.29
N ARG A 9 -28.21 -35.37 39.57
CA ARG A 9 -27.92 -34.98 38.20
C ARG A 9 -26.95 -33.80 38.22
N ALA A 10 -25.65 -34.03 37.98
CA ALA A 10 -24.68 -33.01 37.70
C ALA A 10 -24.84 -32.54 36.26
N LEU A 11 -25.49 -31.38 36.06
CA LEU A 11 -25.46 -30.68 34.78
C LEU A 11 -24.09 -30.00 34.63
N GLY A 12 -23.21 -30.63 33.87
CA GLY A 12 -21.97 -29.99 33.43
C GLY A 12 -22.29 -28.94 32.35
N ILE A 13 -22.25 -27.68 32.74
CA ILE A 13 -22.27 -26.57 31.80
C ILE A 13 -20.90 -26.49 31.14
N PHE A 14 -20.80 -27.04 29.94
CA PHE A 14 -19.62 -26.90 29.09
C PHE A 14 -19.65 -25.48 28.50
N ALA A 15 -18.95 -24.53 29.15
CA ALA A 15 -18.76 -23.20 28.63
C ALA A 15 -17.84 -23.29 27.42
N LEU A 16 -18.45 -23.26 26.21
CA LEU A 16 -17.73 -23.18 24.96
C LEU A 16 -17.17 -21.75 24.83
N SER A 17 -15.94 -21.56 25.26
CA SER A 17 -15.19 -20.30 25.06
C SER A 17 -14.95 -20.14 23.55
N LEU A 18 -15.74 -19.29 22.90
CA LEU A 18 -15.49 -18.83 21.54
C LEU A 18 -14.20 -17.97 21.56
N LEU A 19 -13.07 -18.61 21.27
CA LEU A 19 -11.83 -17.90 20.98
C LEU A 19 -12.04 -17.18 19.65
N SER A 20 -12.38 -15.88 19.70
CA SER A 20 -12.41 -15.03 18.52
C SER A 20 -10.96 -14.86 18.04
N ILE A 21 -10.58 -15.63 17.02
CA ILE A 21 -9.32 -15.40 16.29
C ILE A 21 -9.54 -14.13 15.48
N THR A 22 -9.10 -13.00 16.01
CA THR A 22 -8.97 -11.78 15.22
C THR A 22 -7.80 -12.00 14.27
N ALA A 23 -8.10 -12.27 12.99
CA ALA A 23 -7.09 -12.21 11.95
C ALA A 23 -6.61 -10.75 11.88
N THR A 24 -5.44 -10.47 12.43
CA THR A 24 -4.76 -9.20 12.20
C THR A 24 -4.23 -9.25 10.77
N ALA A 25 -4.75 -8.41 9.89
CA ALA A 25 -4.15 -8.22 8.58
C ALA A 25 -2.70 -7.74 8.77
N GLU A 26 -1.79 -8.34 8.00
CA GLU A 26 -0.36 -8.03 8.12
C GLU A 26 -0.10 -6.63 7.57
N THR A 27 0.39 -5.73 8.43
CA THR A 27 0.80 -4.39 8.00
C THR A 27 2.13 -4.47 7.28
N VAL A 28 2.25 -3.69 6.20
CA VAL A 28 3.49 -3.60 5.43
C VAL A 28 4.27 -2.34 5.78
N ASP A 29 5.59 -2.40 5.68
CA ASP A 29 6.45 -1.24 5.84
C ASP A 29 7.70 -1.37 4.96
N PHE A 30 8.31 -0.26 4.65
CA PHE A 30 9.64 -0.15 4.04
C PHE A 30 10.24 1.23 4.37
N GLU A 31 11.53 1.36 4.16
CA GLU A 31 12.24 2.64 4.21
C GLU A 31 13.13 2.79 2.96
N LEU A 32 12.93 3.87 2.21
CA LEU A 32 13.70 4.17 1.00
C LEU A 32 14.21 5.61 1.02
N GLN A 33 15.32 5.83 0.32
CA GLN A 33 15.89 7.17 0.15
C GLN A 33 15.14 7.93 -0.94
N GLY A 34 14.74 9.14 -0.63
CA GLY A 34 14.17 10.08 -1.58
C GLY A 34 15.22 10.73 -2.47
N LEU A 35 14.75 11.18 -3.63
CA LEU A 35 15.55 11.99 -4.55
C LEU A 35 16.03 13.30 -3.89
N ASP A 36 15.27 13.85 -2.98
CA ASP A 36 15.56 15.02 -2.16
C ASP A 36 16.56 14.76 -1.00
N GLY A 37 17.03 13.52 -0.85
CA GLY A 37 17.99 13.11 0.16
C GLY A 37 17.38 12.77 1.53
N ARG A 38 16.05 12.86 1.69
CA ARG A 38 15.39 12.42 2.92
C ARG A 38 15.11 10.92 2.89
N SER A 39 14.98 10.31 4.05
CA SER A 39 14.47 8.95 4.20
C SER A 39 12.94 9.00 4.29
N TYR A 40 12.28 8.07 3.60
CA TYR A 40 10.82 7.93 3.58
C TYR A 40 10.46 6.54 4.06
N ARG A 41 9.67 6.50 5.13
CA ARG A 41 9.14 5.26 5.68
C ARG A 41 7.64 5.18 5.42
N LEU A 42 7.16 4.04 4.94
CA LEU A 42 5.74 3.88 4.61
C LEU A 42 4.84 4.08 5.84
N SER A 43 5.29 3.65 7.01
CA SER A 43 4.55 3.84 8.27
C SER A 43 4.37 5.30 8.70
N ASP A 44 5.13 6.25 8.16
CA ASP A 44 4.95 7.68 8.44
C ASP A 44 3.67 8.24 7.78
N TYR A 45 3.05 7.48 6.88
CA TYR A 45 1.81 7.84 6.18
C TYR A 45 0.55 7.17 6.76
N ARG A 46 0.61 6.59 7.95
CA ARG A 46 -0.57 6.03 8.62
C ARG A 46 -1.67 7.09 8.73
N GLY A 47 -2.92 6.66 8.53
CA GLY A 47 -4.09 7.56 8.44
C GLY A 47 -4.39 8.05 7.03
N LYS A 48 -3.55 7.72 6.04
CA LYS A 48 -3.77 8.02 4.61
C LYS A 48 -3.68 6.77 3.76
N TRP A 49 -4.42 6.75 2.67
CA TRP A 49 -4.17 5.84 1.57
C TRP A 49 -2.83 6.16 0.92
N VAL A 50 -2.03 5.15 0.63
CA VAL A 50 -0.73 5.33 -0.02
C VAL A 50 -0.67 4.51 -1.29
N LEU A 51 -0.58 5.18 -2.43
CA LEU A 51 -0.27 4.54 -3.70
C LEU A 51 1.25 4.51 -3.87
N VAL A 52 1.85 3.33 -3.81
CA VAL A 52 3.27 3.13 -4.07
C VAL A 52 3.41 2.64 -5.51
N ASN A 53 3.92 3.50 -6.38
CA ASN A 53 4.07 3.23 -7.82
C ASN A 53 5.53 2.98 -8.18
N TYR A 54 5.84 1.78 -8.64
CA TYR A 54 7.15 1.39 -9.17
C TYR A 54 7.21 1.67 -10.65
N TRP A 55 8.16 2.50 -11.06
CA TRP A 55 8.29 3.02 -12.42
C TRP A 55 9.74 3.23 -12.84
N ALA A 56 9.99 3.62 -14.09
CA ALA A 56 11.29 4.02 -14.60
C ALA A 56 11.16 5.09 -15.69
N THR A 57 12.19 5.91 -15.87
CA THR A 57 12.21 7.00 -16.87
C THR A 57 12.13 6.51 -18.31
N TRP A 58 12.65 5.32 -18.58
CA TRP A 58 12.69 4.68 -19.90
C TRP A 58 11.42 3.87 -20.23
N CYS A 59 10.48 3.75 -19.30
CA CYS A 59 9.29 2.91 -19.42
C CYS A 59 8.13 3.72 -20.05
N PRO A 60 7.72 3.46 -21.31
CA PRO A 60 6.68 4.24 -21.97
C PRO A 60 5.34 4.24 -21.23
N PRO A 61 4.74 3.09 -20.83
CA PRO A 61 3.46 3.11 -20.11
C PRO A 61 3.55 3.77 -18.73
N CYS A 62 4.74 3.75 -18.08
CA CYS A 62 4.94 4.51 -16.85
C CYS A 62 4.79 6.01 -17.10
N ARG A 63 5.40 6.52 -18.17
CA ARG A 63 5.34 7.95 -18.52
C ARG A 63 3.93 8.41 -18.87
N GLU A 64 3.11 7.53 -19.41
CA GLU A 64 1.71 7.81 -19.75
C GLU A 64 0.85 8.00 -18.50
N GLU A 65 1.13 7.28 -17.40
CA GLU A 65 0.35 7.40 -16.16
C GLU A 65 0.81 8.55 -15.23
N LEU A 66 2.06 9.05 -15.36
CA LEU A 66 2.59 10.08 -14.44
C LEU A 66 1.68 11.30 -14.27
N PRO A 67 1.06 11.87 -15.32
CA PRO A 67 0.13 12.99 -15.17
C PRO A 67 -1.12 12.64 -14.34
N GLU A 68 -1.64 11.43 -14.49
CA GLU A 68 -2.80 10.93 -13.73
C GLU A 68 -2.46 10.82 -12.24
N LEU A 69 -1.29 10.26 -11.93
CA LEU A 69 -0.81 10.14 -10.55
C LEU A 69 -0.52 11.50 -9.91
N GLU A 70 -0.02 12.46 -10.70
CA GLU A 70 0.22 13.84 -10.25
C GLU A 70 -1.11 14.54 -9.91
N VAL A 71 -2.14 14.40 -10.75
CA VAL A 71 -3.46 14.97 -10.49
C VAL A 71 -4.09 14.32 -9.25
N PHE A 72 -4.04 12.98 -9.15
CA PHE A 72 -4.51 12.27 -7.95
C PHE A 72 -3.80 12.77 -6.69
N HIS A 73 -2.47 12.84 -6.71
CA HIS A 73 -1.69 13.31 -5.57
C HIS A 73 -2.10 14.72 -5.13
N ASN A 74 -2.19 15.65 -6.06
CA ASN A 74 -2.55 17.04 -5.77
C ASN A 74 -3.97 17.19 -5.22
N ASN A 75 -4.91 16.36 -5.65
CA ASN A 75 -6.28 16.38 -5.15
C ASN A 75 -6.40 15.84 -3.72
N HIS A 76 -5.49 14.95 -3.30
CA HIS A 76 -5.64 14.15 -2.08
C HIS A 76 -4.57 14.37 -1.00
N LYS A 77 -3.37 14.87 -1.34
CA LYS A 77 -2.19 14.94 -0.43
C LYS A 77 -2.46 15.65 0.90
N ASP A 78 -3.31 16.66 0.89
CA ASP A 78 -3.66 17.43 2.08
C ASP A 78 -4.89 16.86 2.82
N LYS A 79 -5.45 15.77 2.32
CA LYS A 79 -6.65 15.12 2.85
C LYS A 79 -6.33 13.70 3.34
N ASP A 80 -6.47 12.74 2.45
CA ASP A 80 -6.67 11.33 2.76
C ASP A 80 -5.81 10.35 1.95
N ALA A 81 -5.08 10.80 0.93
CA ALA A 81 -4.22 9.93 0.13
C ALA A 81 -2.96 10.63 -0.38
N VAL A 82 -1.93 9.84 -0.65
CA VAL A 82 -0.66 10.29 -1.23
C VAL A 82 -0.14 9.29 -2.26
N VAL A 83 0.68 9.76 -3.19
CA VAL A 83 1.49 8.92 -4.08
C VAL A 83 2.94 8.93 -3.59
N LEU A 84 3.59 7.78 -3.60
CA LEU A 84 5.04 7.60 -3.49
C LEU A 84 5.52 6.95 -4.78
N GLY A 85 6.25 7.69 -5.61
CA GLY A 85 6.83 7.17 -6.85
C GLY A 85 8.20 6.57 -6.60
N VAL A 86 8.36 5.27 -6.84
CA VAL A 86 9.63 4.56 -6.65
C VAL A 86 10.31 4.35 -8.00
N ALA A 87 11.33 5.15 -8.31
CA ALA A 87 12.15 4.97 -9.51
C ALA A 87 13.01 3.71 -9.33
N MET A 88 12.60 2.63 -9.99
CA MET A 88 13.22 1.31 -9.92
C MET A 88 14.21 1.12 -11.08
N GLU A 89 15.26 1.89 -11.08
CA GLU A 89 16.30 1.87 -12.12
C GLU A 89 17.65 2.34 -11.58
N ARG A 90 18.72 2.00 -12.32
CA ARG A 90 20.05 2.56 -12.06
C ARG A 90 20.22 3.84 -12.84
N ILE A 91 20.00 4.97 -12.17
CA ILE A 91 20.07 6.30 -12.76
C ILE A 91 20.78 7.26 -11.79
N GLU A 92 21.58 8.17 -12.33
CA GLU A 92 22.21 9.22 -11.54
C GLU A 92 21.15 10.23 -11.04
N LYS A 93 21.25 10.62 -9.76
CA LYS A 93 20.28 11.55 -9.13
C LYS A 93 20.04 12.84 -9.94
N PRO A 94 21.06 13.53 -10.50
CA PRO A 94 20.82 14.73 -11.29
C PRO A 94 19.99 14.47 -12.55
N ARG A 95 20.16 13.31 -13.18
CA ARG A 95 19.38 12.92 -14.37
C ARG A 95 17.94 12.57 -14.03
N LEU A 96 17.74 11.84 -12.92
CA LEU A 96 16.37 11.56 -12.43
C LEU A 96 15.67 12.85 -12.05
N LYS A 97 16.38 13.77 -11.35
CA LYS A 97 15.81 15.06 -10.96
C LYS A 97 15.36 15.88 -12.19
N ALA A 98 16.19 15.97 -13.22
CA ALA A 98 15.84 16.67 -14.44
C ALA A 98 14.57 16.10 -15.08
N PHE A 99 14.45 14.76 -15.14
CA PHE A 99 13.25 14.10 -15.65
C PHE A 99 12.01 14.43 -14.79
N VAL A 100 12.11 14.35 -13.47
CA VAL A 100 11.02 14.67 -12.53
C VAL A 100 10.55 16.12 -12.71
N ASP A 101 11.50 17.05 -12.83
CA ASP A 101 11.22 18.47 -13.07
C ASP A 101 10.51 18.69 -14.42
N GLU A 102 10.96 18.01 -15.49
CA GLU A 102 10.34 18.07 -16.82
C GLU A 102 8.90 17.51 -16.85
N GLN A 103 8.61 16.51 -16.01
CA GLN A 103 7.28 15.92 -15.89
C GLN A 103 6.41 16.64 -14.86
N PHE A 104 6.91 17.68 -14.20
CA PHE A 104 6.21 18.47 -13.17
C PHE A 104 5.65 17.62 -12.01
N LEU A 105 6.37 16.57 -11.61
CA LEU A 105 5.93 15.70 -10.52
C LEU A 105 6.20 16.36 -9.17
N SER A 106 5.18 16.43 -8.32
CA SER A 106 5.25 17.05 -6.99
C SER A 106 5.23 16.03 -5.83
N TYR A 107 4.84 14.80 -6.09
CA TYR A 107 4.87 13.74 -5.07
C TYR A 107 6.29 13.24 -4.80
N PRO A 108 6.55 12.66 -3.62
CA PRO A 108 7.86 12.11 -3.28
C PRO A 108 8.35 11.08 -4.28
N ILE A 109 9.56 11.28 -4.80
CA ILE A 109 10.24 10.32 -5.66
C ILE A 109 11.31 9.61 -4.83
N LEU A 110 11.16 8.31 -4.68
CA LEU A 110 12.07 7.42 -3.98
C LEU A 110 12.92 6.66 -5.00
N MET A 111 14.04 6.13 -4.56
CA MET A 111 14.97 5.42 -5.42
C MET A 111 15.14 3.97 -4.94
N ALA A 112 15.04 3.03 -5.86
CA ALA A 112 15.27 1.61 -5.60
C ALA A 112 16.08 0.95 -6.72
N GLU A 113 16.89 -0.03 -6.36
CA GLU A 113 17.52 -0.91 -7.35
C GLU A 113 16.47 -1.77 -8.07
N PRO A 114 16.69 -2.09 -9.35
CA PRO A 114 15.82 -3.01 -10.07
C PRO A 114 15.69 -4.35 -9.36
N ALA A 115 14.47 -4.74 -9.03
CA ALA A 115 14.17 -5.99 -8.34
C ALA A 115 12.84 -6.59 -8.81
N ALA A 116 12.77 -7.92 -8.93
CA ALA A 116 11.52 -8.60 -9.27
C ALA A 116 10.58 -8.74 -8.07
N ARG A 117 11.06 -8.41 -6.87
CA ARG A 117 10.31 -8.46 -5.60
C ARG A 117 10.80 -7.37 -4.65
N THR A 118 9.85 -6.78 -3.94
CA THR A 118 10.05 -5.75 -2.91
C THR A 118 9.37 -6.19 -1.62
N GLU A 119 9.45 -5.37 -0.58
CA GLU A 119 8.73 -5.58 0.67
C GLU A 119 7.21 -5.64 0.46
N LEU A 120 6.67 -4.93 -0.53
CA LEU A 120 5.24 -4.95 -0.87
C LEU A 120 4.84 -6.16 -1.73
N GLY A 121 5.80 -6.87 -2.34
CA GLY A 121 5.50 -8.03 -3.15
C GLY A 121 6.24 -8.08 -4.48
N ARG A 122 5.71 -8.89 -5.42
CA ARG A 122 6.32 -9.06 -6.74
C ARG A 122 6.05 -7.86 -7.65
N VAL A 123 7.11 -7.43 -8.36
CA VAL A 123 7.07 -6.43 -9.44
C VAL A 123 7.44 -7.16 -10.75
N PRO A 124 6.45 -7.74 -11.45
CA PRO A 124 6.72 -8.54 -12.64
C PRO A 124 7.08 -7.71 -13.87
N GLY A 125 6.79 -6.42 -13.82
CA GLY A 125 7.06 -5.44 -14.88
C GLY A 125 6.72 -4.04 -14.39
N LEU A 126 7.02 -3.03 -15.20
CA LEU A 126 6.72 -1.64 -14.90
C LEU A 126 5.65 -1.08 -15.85
N PRO A 127 4.75 -0.24 -15.36
CA PRO A 127 4.57 0.12 -13.97
C PRO A 127 3.91 -1.00 -13.15
N THR A 128 4.20 -1.04 -11.86
CA THR A 128 3.44 -1.84 -10.89
C THR A 128 3.13 -0.95 -9.70
N SER A 129 1.86 -0.87 -9.35
CA SER A 129 1.39 -0.07 -8.22
C SER A 129 0.82 -0.95 -7.12
N PHE A 130 1.08 -0.56 -5.88
CA PHE A 130 0.51 -1.15 -4.68
C PHE A 130 -0.29 -0.10 -3.94
N LEU A 131 -1.49 -0.44 -3.49
CA LEU A 131 -2.30 0.42 -2.65
C LEU A 131 -2.27 -0.09 -1.21
N VAL A 132 -1.93 0.81 -0.30
CA VAL A 132 -1.85 0.55 1.14
C VAL A 132 -2.92 1.38 1.85
N SER A 133 -3.67 0.74 2.75
CA SER A 133 -4.74 1.37 3.51
C SER A 133 -4.21 2.33 4.59
N PRO A 134 -5.06 3.19 5.16
CA PRO A 134 -4.69 4.05 6.28
C PRO A 134 -4.14 3.29 7.49
N GLU A 135 -4.54 2.04 7.69
CA GLU A 135 -4.06 1.14 8.74
C GLU A 135 -2.69 0.54 8.42
N GLY A 136 -2.26 0.66 7.15
CA GLY A 136 -0.98 0.14 6.67
C GLY A 136 -1.05 -1.26 6.09
N GLU A 137 -2.22 -1.71 5.70
CA GLU A 137 -2.44 -3.00 5.10
C GLU A 137 -2.31 -2.91 3.57
N LEU A 138 -1.64 -3.87 2.97
CA LEU A 138 -1.59 -3.98 1.51
C LEU A 138 -2.94 -4.52 1.00
N VAL A 139 -3.71 -3.67 0.32
CA VAL A 139 -5.07 -4.01 -0.11
C VAL A 139 -5.21 -4.28 -1.61
N ALA A 140 -4.30 -3.75 -2.43
CA ALA A 140 -4.34 -3.99 -3.87
C ALA A 140 -2.95 -3.94 -4.51
N ARG A 141 -2.83 -4.61 -5.65
CA ARG A 141 -1.70 -4.52 -6.58
C ARG A 141 -2.24 -4.47 -8.01
N GLN A 142 -1.77 -3.50 -8.77
CA GLN A 142 -2.02 -3.37 -10.20
C GLN A 142 -0.71 -3.47 -10.98
N VAL A 143 -0.70 -4.26 -12.04
CA VAL A 143 0.37 -4.32 -13.04
C VAL A 143 -0.13 -3.65 -14.30
N GLY A 144 0.61 -2.69 -14.80
CA GLY A 144 0.18 -1.80 -15.89
C GLY A 144 -0.26 -0.42 -15.39
N PRO A 145 -0.50 0.52 -16.32
CA PRO A 145 -0.83 1.89 -15.99
C PRO A 145 -2.18 2.02 -15.28
N LEU A 146 -2.31 3.08 -14.47
CA LEU A 146 -3.51 3.47 -13.75
C LEU A 146 -3.94 4.88 -14.18
N THR A 147 -5.24 5.12 -14.15
CA THR A 147 -5.82 6.47 -14.18
C THR A 147 -6.17 6.95 -12.77
N MET A 148 -6.35 8.26 -12.61
CA MET A 148 -6.85 8.82 -11.35
C MET A 148 -8.21 8.19 -10.97
N GLU A 149 -9.11 8.03 -11.94
CA GLU A 149 -10.44 7.45 -11.74
C GLU A 149 -10.37 5.99 -11.23
N ASP A 150 -9.43 5.18 -11.74
CA ASP A 150 -9.23 3.80 -11.27
C ASP A 150 -8.87 3.78 -9.78
N ILE A 151 -7.97 4.68 -9.36
CA ILE A 151 -7.50 4.77 -7.97
C ILE A 151 -8.64 5.23 -7.05
N GLU A 152 -9.32 6.31 -7.40
CA GLU A 152 -10.45 6.87 -6.62
C GLU A 152 -11.58 5.86 -6.47
N SER A 153 -11.99 5.23 -7.59
CA SER A 153 -13.04 4.23 -7.63
C SER A 153 -12.75 3.04 -6.72
N PHE A 154 -11.49 2.57 -6.72
CA PHE A 154 -11.08 1.48 -5.84
C PHE A 154 -11.11 1.89 -4.37
N ILE A 155 -10.57 3.06 -4.02
CA ILE A 155 -10.58 3.58 -2.65
C ILE A 155 -12.01 3.74 -2.14
N ASP A 156 -12.92 4.26 -2.96
CA ASP A 156 -14.33 4.42 -2.58
C ASP A 156 -15.01 3.09 -2.30
N THR A 157 -14.74 2.06 -3.11
CA THR A 157 -15.23 0.70 -2.85
C THR A 157 -14.75 0.13 -1.52
N MET A 158 -13.53 0.48 -1.10
CA MET A 158 -12.94 0.00 0.17
C MET A 158 -13.46 0.76 1.41
N ARG A 159 -14.14 1.89 1.22
CA ARG A 159 -14.75 2.70 2.30
C ARG A 159 -16.18 2.28 2.64
N GLU A 160 -16.84 1.52 1.77
CA GLU A 160 -18.21 1.00 1.97
C GLU A 160 -18.23 -0.21 2.90
#